data_2267d9f9d51107cb908161821e1b25b2
#
_entry.id   2267d9f9d51107cb908161821e1b25b2
#
_cell.length_a   1.000
_cell.length_b   1.000
_cell.length_c   1.000
_cell.angle_alpha   90.00
_cell.angle_beta   90.00
_cell.angle_gamma   90.00
#
_symmetry.space_group_name_H-M   'P 1'
#
loop_
_entity.id
_entity.type
_entity.pdbx_description
1 polymer ?
#
loop_
_entity_poly.entity_id
_entity_poly.type
_entity_poly.pdbx_seq_one_letter_code
_entity_poly.pdbx_strand_id
1 'polypeptide(L)'
;DIHKSYDRKTMWYDHTNKKGGEFLYVREQEVYLNMCRRWRDIPKPTIAMVHGACVAGGCMLAWVCDLIIASSDAFFADPVVRMGIPGVEYFAHPYELNPRIAKEFLFLGERMSAARAYEMGMVNKVVDKSELKKVTNEMAEKIADMPRLGLTLTKQAINHVEDLQGLSLIHI
;
A
#
# COMPACT_ATOMS: atom_id res chain seq x y z
N ASP A 1 -14.44 -9.75 -16.80
CA ASP A 1 -13.36 -10.00 -17.77
C ASP A 1 -12.40 -8.80 -17.74
N ILE A 2 -11.41 -8.88 -16.86
CA ILE A 2 -10.41 -7.81 -16.63
C ILE A 2 -9.71 -7.40 -17.94
N HIS A 3 -9.57 -8.31 -18.88
CA HIS A 3 -8.89 -8.06 -20.16
C HIS A 3 -9.67 -7.20 -21.16
N LYS A 4 -10.97 -7.04 -20.99
CA LYS A 4 -11.82 -6.25 -21.89
C LYS A 4 -12.00 -4.79 -21.48
N SER A 5 -11.69 -4.44 -20.23
CA SER A 5 -11.95 -3.10 -19.69
C SER A 5 -10.81 -2.09 -19.86
N TYR A 6 -9.67 -2.52 -20.40
CA TYR A 6 -8.51 -1.62 -20.56
C TYR A 6 -8.48 -1.02 -21.98
N ASP A 7 -8.90 0.23 -22.07
CA ASP A 7 -8.60 1.05 -23.25
C ASP A 7 -7.11 1.38 -23.25
N ARG A 8 -6.37 0.75 -24.16
CA ARG A 8 -4.92 0.97 -24.35
C ARG A 8 -4.56 2.43 -24.61
N LYS A 9 -5.51 3.24 -25.10
CA LYS A 9 -5.30 4.66 -25.41
C LYS A 9 -5.21 5.56 -24.17
N THR A 10 -5.69 5.08 -23.02
CA THR A 10 -5.64 5.84 -21.75
C THR A 10 -4.40 5.54 -20.91
N MET A 11 -3.56 4.59 -21.33
CA MET A 11 -2.34 4.26 -20.60
C MET A 11 -1.21 5.25 -21.00
N TRP A 12 -0.53 5.78 -19.98
CA TRP A 12 0.59 6.73 -20.14
C TRP A 12 1.82 6.15 -20.82
N TYR A 13 1.90 4.82 -20.97
CA TYR A 13 3.02 4.11 -21.54
C TYR A 13 2.57 3.27 -22.72
N ASP A 14 3.31 3.35 -23.81
CA ASP A 14 3.07 2.55 -25.00
C ASP A 14 3.66 1.14 -24.80
N HIS A 15 2.82 0.21 -24.39
CA HIS A 15 3.16 -1.22 -24.28
C HIS A 15 2.73 -2.02 -25.52
N THR A 16 2.29 -1.34 -26.57
CA THR A 16 1.66 -1.99 -27.74
C THR A 16 2.62 -2.88 -28.52
N ASN A 17 3.93 -2.65 -28.38
CA ASN A 17 4.95 -3.47 -29.02
C ASN A 17 5.30 -4.76 -28.26
N LYS A 18 4.81 -4.92 -27.02
CA LYS A 18 5.03 -6.09 -26.18
C LYS A 18 3.88 -7.08 -26.29
N LYS A 19 4.16 -8.39 -26.13
CA LYS A 19 3.17 -9.48 -26.22
C LYS A 19 3.40 -10.51 -25.12
N GLY A 20 2.33 -11.27 -24.80
CA GLY A 20 2.40 -12.39 -23.85
C GLY A 20 2.86 -11.97 -22.45
N GLY A 21 3.70 -12.79 -21.83
CA GLY A 21 4.20 -12.56 -20.47
C GLY A 21 5.04 -11.31 -20.34
N GLU A 22 5.81 -10.93 -21.36
CA GLU A 22 6.58 -9.68 -21.37
C GLU A 22 5.66 -8.45 -21.31
N PHE A 23 4.55 -8.48 -22.03
CA PHE A 23 3.56 -7.41 -21.98
C PHE A 23 2.94 -7.28 -20.59
N LEU A 24 2.55 -8.40 -19.97
CA LEU A 24 1.98 -8.42 -18.63
C LEU A 24 2.98 -7.89 -17.60
N TYR A 25 4.22 -8.39 -17.64
CA TYR A 25 5.28 -7.98 -16.72
C TYR A 25 5.56 -6.46 -16.81
N VAL A 26 5.80 -5.93 -17.99
CA VAL A 26 6.08 -4.50 -18.17
C VAL A 26 4.89 -3.64 -17.74
N ARG A 27 3.68 -4.09 -18.04
CA ARG A 27 2.46 -3.41 -17.61
C ARG A 27 2.29 -3.38 -16.09
N GLU A 28 2.49 -4.49 -15.42
CA GLU A 28 2.38 -4.57 -13.95
C GLU A 28 3.44 -3.72 -13.27
N GLN A 29 4.67 -3.73 -13.80
CA GLN A 29 5.73 -2.84 -13.34
C GLN A 29 5.32 -1.37 -13.43
N GLU A 30 4.78 -0.94 -14.56
CA GLU A 30 4.45 0.47 -14.80
C GLU A 30 3.19 0.91 -14.06
N VAL A 31 2.11 0.13 -14.16
CA VAL A 31 0.79 0.54 -13.67
C VAL A 31 0.69 0.39 -12.16
N TYR A 32 1.29 -0.65 -11.59
CA TYR A 32 1.19 -0.91 -10.16
C TYR A 32 2.46 -0.47 -9.42
N LEU A 33 3.57 -1.09 -9.69
CA LEU A 33 4.78 -0.92 -8.90
C LEU A 33 5.37 0.49 -8.99
N ASN A 34 5.57 1.02 -10.20
CA ASN A 34 6.15 2.35 -10.37
C ASN A 34 5.21 3.45 -9.88
N MET A 35 3.88 3.24 -9.93
CA MET A 35 2.92 4.15 -9.29
C MET A 35 3.06 4.12 -7.78
N CYS A 36 3.16 2.94 -7.17
CA CYS A 36 3.39 2.79 -5.73
C CYS A 36 4.68 3.47 -5.29
N ARG A 37 5.79 3.25 -6.00
CA ARG A 37 7.07 3.91 -5.73
C ARG A 37 6.97 5.43 -5.79
N ARG A 38 6.39 5.97 -6.87
CA ARG A 38 6.21 7.43 -7.01
C ARG A 38 5.35 8.00 -5.90
N TRP A 39 4.33 7.29 -5.45
CA TRP A 39 3.48 7.72 -4.35
C TRP A 39 4.25 7.71 -3.02
N ARG A 40 4.97 6.62 -2.73
CA ARG A 40 5.81 6.51 -1.54
C ARG A 40 6.87 7.63 -1.47
N ASP A 41 7.42 8.02 -2.62
CA ASP A 41 8.49 9.02 -2.73
C ASP A 41 7.98 10.47 -2.75
N ILE A 42 6.68 10.73 -2.63
CA ILE A 42 6.16 12.09 -2.48
C ILE A 42 6.88 12.78 -1.31
N PRO A 43 7.52 13.97 -1.53
CA PRO A 43 8.35 14.63 -0.51
C PRO A 43 7.50 15.35 0.56
N LYS A 44 6.45 14.70 1.00
CA LYS A 44 5.51 15.13 2.05
C LYS A 44 4.98 13.89 2.75
N PRO A 45 4.70 13.95 4.05
CA PRO A 45 3.95 12.91 4.72
C PRO A 45 2.58 12.70 4.09
N THR A 46 2.20 11.42 3.98
CA THR A 46 0.91 10.98 3.43
C THR A 46 0.19 10.12 4.45
N ILE A 47 -1.14 10.22 4.52
CA ILE A 47 -1.96 9.47 5.47
C ILE A 47 -3.05 8.74 4.69
N ALA A 48 -3.10 7.42 4.82
CA ALA A 48 -4.22 6.62 4.34
C ALA A 48 -5.36 6.68 5.35
N MET A 49 -6.54 7.05 4.90
CA MET A 49 -7.78 7.04 5.67
C MET A 49 -8.62 5.86 5.22
N VAL A 50 -8.57 4.75 5.96
CA VAL A 50 -9.15 3.47 5.56
C VAL A 50 -10.50 3.23 6.25
N HIS A 51 -11.52 2.89 5.47
CA HIS A 51 -12.81 2.42 5.97
C HIS A 51 -13.33 1.24 5.15
N GLY A 52 -14.06 0.34 5.78
CA GLY A 52 -14.60 -0.84 5.10
C GLY A 52 -13.49 -1.75 4.55
N ALA A 53 -13.63 -2.20 3.31
CA ALA A 53 -12.72 -3.16 2.69
C ALA A 53 -11.45 -2.50 2.14
N CYS A 54 -10.28 -2.92 2.62
CA CYS A 54 -8.97 -2.60 2.07
C CYS A 54 -8.33 -3.91 1.58
N VAL A 55 -8.51 -4.23 0.30
CA VAL A 55 -8.20 -5.56 -0.25
C VAL A 55 -7.25 -5.45 -1.42
N ALA A 56 -6.24 -6.32 -1.47
CA ALA A 56 -5.25 -6.43 -2.56
C ALA A 56 -4.68 -5.07 -2.98
N GLY A 57 -5.06 -4.53 -4.14
CA GLY A 57 -4.65 -3.19 -4.58
C GLY A 57 -4.99 -2.07 -3.59
N GLY A 58 -6.04 -2.23 -2.78
CA GLY A 58 -6.34 -1.32 -1.67
C GLY A 58 -5.25 -1.32 -0.60
N CYS A 59 -4.71 -2.50 -0.29
CA CYS A 59 -3.56 -2.62 0.63
C CYS A 59 -2.33 -1.91 0.06
N MET A 60 -2.02 -2.07 -1.24
CA MET A 60 -0.92 -1.34 -1.87
C MET A 60 -1.05 0.17 -1.69
N LEU A 61 -2.26 0.71 -1.94
CA LEU A 61 -2.52 2.15 -1.78
C LEU A 61 -2.41 2.63 -0.33
N ALA A 62 -2.77 1.80 0.64
CA ALA A 62 -2.62 2.12 2.06
C ALA A 62 -1.14 2.07 2.47
N TRP A 63 -0.40 1.04 2.07
CA TRP A 63 0.99 0.81 2.47
C TRP A 63 2.00 1.77 1.84
N VAL A 64 1.69 2.40 0.71
CA VAL A 64 2.56 3.46 0.16
C VAL A 64 2.40 4.79 0.88
N CYS A 65 1.39 4.93 1.74
CA CYS A 65 1.26 6.08 2.62
C CYS A 65 2.11 5.88 3.88
N ASP A 66 2.60 6.98 4.44
CA ASP A 66 3.47 6.95 5.62
C ASP A 66 2.73 6.57 6.90
N LEU A 67 1.44 6.85 6.97
CA LEU A 67 0.60 6.55 8.13
C LEU A 67 -0.75 6.01 7.67
N ILE A 68 -1.35 5.15 8.51
CA ILE A 68 -2.67 4.57 8.27
C ILE A 68 -3.56 4.83 9.48
N ILE A 69 -4.71 5.48 9.26
CA ILE A 69 -5.79 5.58 10.23
C ILE A 69 -6.99 4.82 9.70
N ALA A 70 -7.51 3.90 10.47
CA ALA A 70 -8.61 3.04 10.06
C ALA A 70 -9.87 3.26 10.91
N SER A 71 -11.03 3.09 10.31
CA SER A 71 -12.27 2.96 11.07
C SER A 71 -12.38 1.57 11.70
N SER A 72 -13.11 1.47 12.79
CA SER A 72 -13.33 0.20 13.52
C SER A 72 -14.01 -0.89 12.67
N ASP A 73 -14.76 -0.49 11.63
CA ASP A 73 -15.39 -1.40 10.66
C ASP A 73 -14.47 -1.78 9.49
N ALA A 74 -13.25 -1.25 9.43
CA ALA A 74 -12.32 -1.57 8.36
C ALA A 74 -11.71 -2.96 8.53
N PHE A 75 -11.37 -3.58 7.40
CA PHE A 75 -10.59 -4.81 7.36
C PHE A 75 -9.62 -4.81 6.18
N PHE A 76 -8.54 -5.54 6.33
CA PHE A 76 -7.50 -5.73 5.34
C PHE A 76 -7.49 -7.18 4.87
N ALA A 77 -7.23 -7.44 3.60
CA ALA A 77 -7.05 -8.79 3.07
C ALA A 77 -6.22 -8.78 1.79
N ASP A 78 -5.43 -9.83 1.59
CA ASP A 78 -4.80 -10.09 0.30
C ASP A 78 -5.02 -11.55 -0.11
N PRO A 79 -6.14 -11.85 -0.78
CA PRO A 79 -6.52 -13.21 -1.13
C PRO A 79 -5.87 -13.70 -2.44
N VAL A 80 -4.89 -13.01 -3.02
CA VAL A 80 -4.35 -13.29 -4.35
C VAL A 80 -3.64 -14.64 -4.46
N VAL A 81 -3.19 -15.22 -3.34
CA VAL A 81 -2.66 -16.59 -3.30
C VAL A 81 -3.71 -17.63 -3.77
N ARG A 82 -4.99 -17.37 -3.54
CA ARG A 82 -6.11 -18.18 -4.07
C ARG A 82 -6.19 -18.18 -5.59
N MET A 83 -5.57 -17.17 -6.22
CA MET A 83 -5.48 -17.02 -7.68
C MET A 83 -4.13 -17.57 -8.22
N GLY A 84 -3.30 -18.18 -7.38
CA GLY A 84 -1.96 -18.65 -7.73
C GLY A 84 -0.90 -17.55 -7.84
N ILE A 85 -1.18 -16.37 -7.27
CA ILE A 85 -0.27 -15.21 -7.27
C ILE A 85 0.35 -15.10 -5.86
N PRO A 86 1.65 -14.83 -5.72
CA PRO A 86 2.34 -14.83 -4.42
C PRO A 86 1.96 -13.66 -3.50
N GLY A 87 1.40 -12.59 -4.03
CA GLY A 87 1.02 -11.37 -3.34
C GLY A 87 0.79 -10.26 -4.36
N VAL A 88 0.38 -9.09 -3.92
CA VAL A 88 0.26 -7.91 -4.80
C VAL A 88 1.64 -7.39 -5.23
N GLU A 89 1.70 -6.63 -6.32
CA GLU A 89 2.92 -6.19 -6.98
C GLU A 89 3.82 -5.32 -6.09
N TYR A 90 3.23 -4.47 -5.25
CA TYR A 90 3.95 -3.79 -4.18
C TYR A 90 3.94 -4.69 -2.94
N PHE A 91 4.93 -5.57 -2.85
CA PHE A 91 4.99 -6.62 -1.85
C PHE A 91 5.54 -6.11 -0.49
N ALA A 92 4.77 -5.23 0.15
CA ALA A 92 5.17 -4.64 1.43
C ALA A 92 4.83 -5.49 2.67
N HIS A 93 4.16 -6.62 2.51
CA HIS A 93 3.68 -7.47 3.61
C HIS A 93 4.70 -7.73 4.73
N PRO A 94 5.97 -8.11 4.46
CA PRO A 94 6.92 -8.39 5.53
C PRO A 94 7.50 -7.13 6.20
N TYR A 95 7.21 -5.96 5.66
CA TYR A 95 7.61 -4.67 6.23
C TYR A 95 6.48 -4.08 7.08
N GLU A 96 5.24 -4.26 6.65
CA GLU A 96 4.03 -3.84 7.36
C GLU A 96 3.64 -4.78 8.52
N LEU A 97 4.02 -6.06 8.40
CA LEU A 97 3.70 -7.13 9.32
C LEU A 97 4.98 -7.93 9.63
N ASN A 98 5.07 -8.51 10.82
CA ASN A 98 6.16 -9.46 11.05
C ASN A 98 6.01 -10.69 10.13
N PRO A 99 7.10 -11.42 9.81
CA PRO A 99 7.08 -12.48 8.80
C PRO A 99 6.08 -13.61 9.05
N ARG A 100 5.73 -13.91 10.28
CA ARG A 100 4.74 -14.96 10.62
C ARG A 100 3.33 -14.49 10.34
N ILE A 101 3.00 -13.26 10.71
CA ILE A 101 1.70 -12.65 10.44
C ILE A 101 1.53 -12.40 8.94
N ALA A 102 2.57 -11.96 8.24
CA ALA A 102 2.55 -11.80 6.78
C ALA A 102 2.24 -13.13 6.07
N LYS A 103 2.86 -14.25 6.51
CA LYS A 103 2.57 -15.59 5.97
C LYS A 103 1.14 -16.03 6.28
N GLU A 104 0.66 -15.86 7.52
CA GLU A 104 -0.72 -16.16 7.89
C GLU A 104 -1.69 -15.36 7.01
N PHE A 105 -1.49 -14.05 6.90
CA PHE A 105 -2.30 -13.14 6.10
C PHE A 105 -2.40 -13.56 4.63
N LEU A 106 -1.26 -13.91 4.02
CA LEU A 106 -1.21 -14.33 2.62
C LEU A 106 -1.69 -15.78 2.41
N PHE A 107 -1.27 -16.73 3.28
CA PHE A 107 -1.59 -18.15 3.08
C PHE A 107 -3.07 -18.43 3.27
N LEU A 108 -3.70 -17.78 4.23
CA LEU A 108 -5.13 -17.94 4.49
C LEU A 108 -5.97 -17.03 3.58
N GLY A 109 -5.46 -15.87 3.20
CA GLY A 109 -6.20 -14.85 2.44
C GLY A 109 -7.47 -14.40 3.17
N GLU A 110 -7.45 -14.45 4.51
CA GLU A 110 -8.57 -14.08 5.37
C GLU A 110 -8.53 -12.59 5.71
N ARG A 111 -9.66 -12.12 6.27
CA ARG A 111 -9.79 -10.73 6.69
C ARG A 111 -9.04 -10.50 8.01
N MET A 112 -8.16 -9.52 8.03
CA MET A 112 -7.57 -8.97 9.24
C MET A 112 -8.38 -7.73 9.65
N SER A 113 -8.94 -7.71 10.85
CA SER A 113 -9.66 -6.54 11.37
C SER A 113 -8.73 -5.35 11.58
N ALA A 114 -9.28 -4.13 11.55
CA ALA A 114 -8.52 -2.92 11.87
C ALA A 114 -7.89 -2.99 13.28
N ALA A 115 -8.58 -3.57 14.26
CA ALA A 115 -8.04 -3.76 15.59
C ALA A 115 -6.79 -4.64 15.59
N ARG A 116 -6.83 -5.81 14.91
CA ARG A 116 -5.64 -6.67 14.79
C ARG A 116 -4.51 -6.01 14.03
N ALA A 117 -4.82 -5.28 12.95
CA ALA A 117 -3.84 -4.54 12.18
C ALA A 117 -3.13 -3.45 13.03
N TYR A 118 -3.86 -2.82 13.94
CA TYR A 118 -3.30 -1.89 14.92
C TYR A 118 -2.39 -2.59 15.94
N GLU A 119 -2.84 -3.72 16.49
CA GLU A 119 -2.03 -4.53 17.43
C GLU A 119 -0.71 -5.01 16.80
N MET A 120 -0.72 -5.29 15.50
CA MET A 120 0.48 -5.71 14.75
C MET A 120 1.36 -4.54 14.29
N GLY A 121 0.95 -3.30 14.50
CA GLY A 121 1.70 -2.10 14.13
C GLY A 121 1.49 -1.62 12.69
N MET A 122 0.67 -2.30 11.88
CA MET A 122 0.37 -1.90 10.51
C MET A 122 -0.51 -0.64 10.45
N VAL A 123 -1.38 -0.42 11.43
CA VAL A 123 -2.28 0.74 11.51
C VAL A 123 -1.89 1.60 12.70
N ASN A 124 -1.73 2.91 12.48
CA ASN A 124 -1.33 3.85 13.53
C ASN A 124 -2.46 4.18 14.51
N LYS A 125 -3.71 4.13 14.06
CA LYS A 125 -4.87 4.44 14.90
C LYS A 125 -6.15 3.81 14.36
N VAL A 126 -6.99 3.32 15.28
CA VAL A 126 -8.34 2.85 14.96
C VAL A 126 -9.35 3.72 15.71
N VAL A 127 -10.38 4.18 15.00
CA VAL A 127 -11.43 5.06 15.55
C VAL A 127 -12.80 4.66 15.02
N ASP A 128 -13.85 5.20 15.61
CA ASP A 128 -15.19 5.04 15.04
C ASP A 128 -15.28 5.69 13.67
N LYS A 129 -16.05 5.10 12.78
CA LYS A 129 -16.21 5.57 11.40
C LYS A 129 -16.64 7.03 11.31
N SER A 130 -17.52 7.47 12.21
CA SER A 130 -17.98 8.86 12.30
C SER A 130 -16.86 9.84 12.65
N GLU A 131 -15.83 9.42 13.37
CA GLU A 131 -14.70 10.22 13.81
C GLU A 131 -13.50 10.16 12.85
N LEU A 132 -13.48 9.20 11.90
CA LEU A 132 -12.33 8.91 11.06
C LEU A 132 -11.77 10.16 10.35
N LYS A 133 -12.63 10.90 9.68
CA LYS A 133 -12.22 12.12 8.94
C LYS A 133 -11.66 13.18 9.87
N LYS A 134 -12.32 13.42 11.00
CA LYS A 134 -11.91 14.42 12.00
C LYS A 134 -10.53 14.07 12.55
N VAL A 135 -10.35 12.85 13.03
CA VAL A 135 -9.07 12.41 13.63
C VAL A 135 -7.94 12.40 12.61
N THR A 136 -8.23 12.02 11.36
CA THR A 136 -7.23 12.05 10.29
C THR A 136 -6.79 13.50 9.98
N ASN A 137 -7.74 14.43 9.89
CA ASN A 137 -7.42 15.83 9.65
C ASN A 137 -6.63 16.45 10.81
N GLU A 138 -7.02 16.18 12.06
CA GLU A 138 -6.26 16.64 13.23
C GLU A 138 -4.81 16.14 13.24
N MET A 139 -4.58 14.90 12.81
CA MET A 139 -3.23 14.38 12.65
C MET A 139 -2.48 15.07 11.51
N ALA A 140 -3.13 15.28 10.37
CA ALA A 140 -2.54 15.97 9.23
C ALA A 140 -2.16 17.44 9.56
N GLU A 141 -3.01 18.14 10.30
CA GLU A 141 -2.74 19.50 10.76
C GLU A 141 -1.52 19.54 11.69
N LYS A 142 -1.45 18.64 12.68
CA LYS A 142 -0.27 18.55 13.56
C LYS A 142 1.02 18.28 12.80
N ILE A 143 0.96 17.44 11.75
CA ILE A 143 2.12 17.19 10.91
C ILE A 143 2.45 18.42 10.05
N ALA A 144 1.45 19.11 9.54
CA ALA A 144 1.64 20.32 8.72
C ALA A 144 2.32 21.46 9.47
N ASP A 145 2.15 21.53 10.79
CA ASP A 145 2.80 22.50 11.66
C ASP A 145 4.30 22.22 11.89
N MET A 146 4.80 21.05 11.49
CA MET A 146 6.19 20.68 11.65
C MET A 146 7.09 21.24 10.53
N PRO A 147 8.37 21.48 10.78
CA PRO A 147 9.31 21.97 9.77
C PRO A 147 9.38 21.03 8.55
N ARG A 148 8.98 21.56 7.39
CA ARG A 148 8.87 20.77 6.14
C ARG A 148 10.15 20.01 5.79
N LEU A 149 11.31 20.64 5.92
CA LEU A 149 12.59 19.98 5.61
C LEU A 149 12.83 18.77 6.53
N GLY A 150 12.55 18.93 7.84
CA GLY A 150 12.66 17.86 8.81
C GLY A 150 11.79 16.65 8.43
N LEU A 151 10.52 16.90 8.12
CA LEU A 151 9.58 15.85 7.67
C LEU A 151 10.09 15.12 6.41
N THR A 152 10.53 15.88 5.40
CA THR A 152 11.04 15.32 4.15
C THR A 152 12.26 14.43 4.39
N LEU A 153 13.24 14.91 5.14
CA LEU A 153 14.47 14.17 5.41
C LEU A 153 14.21 12.94 6.30
N THR A 154 13.34 13.05 7.28
CA THR A 154 12.94 11.90 8.13
C THR A 154 12.27 10.81 7.29
N LYS A 155 11.30 11.17 6.43
CA LYS A 155 10.66 10.22 5.52
C LYS A 155 11.70 9.55 4.61
N GLN A 156 12.57 10.33 3.97
CA GLN A 156 13.61 9.79 3.09
C GLN A 156 14.56 8.84 3.83
N ALA A 157 14.95 9.16 5.06
CA ALA A 157 15.82 8.31 5.86
C ALA A 157 15.16 6.97 6.19
N ILE A 158 13.87 6.97 6.58
CA ILE A 158 13.12 5.74 6.88
C ILE A 158 12.94 4.92 5.61
N ASN A 159 12.48 5.53 4.52
CA ASN A 159 12.29 4.85 3.24
C ASN A 159 13.60 4.21 2.74
N HIS A 160 14.73 4.90 2.92
CA HIS A 160 16.03 4.37 2.53
C HIS A 160 16.43 3.12 3.33
N VAL A 161 16.13 3.07 4.63
CA VAL A 161 16.37 1.86 5.45
C VAL A 161 15.54 0.68 4.94
N GLU A 162 14.27 0.89 4.61
CA GLU A 162 13.42 -0.16 4.04
C GLU A 162 13.92 -0.63 2.66
N ASP A 163 14.40 0.30 1.84
CA ASP A 163 15.00 -0.04 0.53
C ASP A 163 16.28 -0.86 0.69
N LEU A 164 17.15 -0.54 1.66
CA LEU A 164 18.33 -1.34 1.99
C LEU A 164 17.97 -2.73 2.51
N GLN A 165 16.83 -2.87 3.17
CA GLN A 165 16.29 -4.16 3.61
C GLN A 165 15.65 -4.96 2.47
N GLY A 166 15.57 -4.38 1.27
CA GLY A 166 15.11 -5.07 0.06
C GLY A 166 13.71 -4.71 -0.41
N LEU A 167 13.00 -3.75 0.21
CA LEU A 167 11.66 -3.38 -0.22
C LEU A 167 11.62 -2.98 -1.71
N SER A 168 12.64 -2.30 -2.20
CA SER A 168 12.76 -1.91 -3.61
C SER A 168 13.21 -3.04 -4.55
N LEU A 169 13.64 -4.19 -4.02
CA LEU A 169 14.18 -5.33 -4.79
C LEU A 169 13.20 -6.51 -4.92
N ILE A 170 12.12 -6.53 -4.15
CA ILE A 170 11.19 -7.69 -4.05
C ILE A 170 10.21 -7.77 -5.23
N HIS A 171 10.50 -7.16 -6.33
CA HIS A 171 9.57 -7.08 -7.45
C HIS A 171 10.03 -8.01 -8.58
N ILE A 172 9.74 -9.26 -8.41
CA ILE A 172 9.95 -10.25 -9.45
C ILE A 172 8.63 -10.55 -10.14
#